data_4c3a1cf64e4df878e623418246754411
#
_entry.id   4c3a1cf64e4df878e623418246754411
#
_cell.length_a   1.000
_cell.length_b   1.000
_cell.length_c   1.000
_cell.angle_alpha   90.00
_cell.angle_beta   90.00
_cell.angle_gamma   90.00
#
_symmetry.space_group_name_H-M   'P 1'
#
loop_
_entity.id
_entity.type
_entity.pdbx_description
1 polymer ?
#
loop_
_entity_poly.entity_id
_entity_poly.type
_entity_poly.pdbx_seq_one_letter_code
_entity_poly.pdbx_strand_id
1 'polypeptide(L)'
;MTDELVQVQTHQSLRSHVHQTLCRRENLLAEQFELQVMPLMQQQATCGLQFLLRGPRSVRLGAVWAAEPNVLYFYDARGERFLKQRLAVRLEPNELAAACQATP
;
A
#
# COMPACT_ATOMS: atom_id res chain seq x y z
N MET A 1 -19.66 2.27 1.14
CA MET A 1 -18.45 1.75 1.84
C MET A 1 -17.95 2.83 2.79
N THR A 2 -17.86 2.51 4.07
CA THR A 2 -17.41 3.44 5.07
C THR A 2 -15.88 3.49 5.11
N ASP A 3 -15.32 4.70 5.27
CA ASP A 3 -13.88 4.86 5.45
C ASP A 3 -13.49 4.32 6.82
N GLU A 4 -12.53 3.43 6.84
CA GLU A 4 -12.02 2.83 8.06
C GLU A 4 -10.77 3.58 8.49
N LEU A 5 -10.71 3.98 9.78
CA LEU A 5 -9.54 4.66 10.31
C LEU A 5 -8.56 3.62 10.85
N VAL A 6 -7.31 3.66 10.38
CA VAL A 6 -6.30 2.69 10.78
C VAL A 6 -5.12 3.39 11.47
N GLN A 7 -4.56 2.71 12.48
CA GLN A 7 -3.47 3.23 13.31
C GLN A 7 -2.12 2.84 12.73
N VAL A 8 -1.79 3.40 11.59
CA VAL A 8 -0.49 3.21 10.94
C VAL A 8 0.34 4.45 11.22
N GLN A 9 1.51 4.29 11.85
CA GLN A 9 2.31 5.40 12.34
C GLN A 9 3.65 5.55 11.65
N THR A 10 4.15 4.52 10.98
CA THR A 10 5.45 4.54 10.31
C THR A 10 5.33 3.95 8.91
N HIS A 11 6.35 4.22 8.06
CA HIS A 11 6.37 3.62 6.73
C HIS A 11 6.46 2.09 6.80
N GLN A 12 7.16 1.56 7.80
CA GLN A 12 7.28 0.13 7.98
C GLN A 12 5.94 -0.49 8.37
N SER A 13 5.20 0.13 9.27
CA SER A 13 3.88 -0.36 9.66
C SER A 13 2.87 -0.19 8.52
N LEU A 14 3.02 0.84 7.69
CA LEU A 14 2.19 1.00 6.49
C LEU A 14 2.40 -0.16 5.53
N ARG A 15 3.66 -0.48 5.25
CA ARG A 15 4.00 -1.59 4.36
C ARG A 15 3.47 -2.92 4.89
N SER A 16 3.67 -3.19 6.18
CA SER A 16 3.19 -4.41 6.80
C SER A 16 1.67 -4.51 6.75
N HIS A 17 0.99 -3.41 7.04
CA HIS A 17 -0.46 -3.36 7.02
C HIS A 17 -1.01 -3.66 5.62
N VAL A 18 -0.44 -3.04 4.60
CA VAL A 18 -0.85 -3.28 3.21
C VAL A 18 -0.59 -4.72 2.82
N HIS A 19 0.60 -5.23 3.14
CA HIS A 19 1.00 -6.60 2.81
C HIS A 19 0.03 -7.62 3.41
N GLN A 20 -0.28 -7.48 4.70
CA GLN A 20 -1.18 -8.40 5.38
C GLN A 20 -2.62 -8.29 4.87
N THR A 21 -3.06 -7.07 4.58
CA THR A 21 -4.42 -6.84 4.10
C THR A 21 -4.63 -7.49 2.72
N LEU A 22 -3.68 -7.30 1.82
CA LEU A 22 -3.76 -7.91 0.49
C LEU A 22 -3.67 -9.42 0.55
N CYS A 23 -2.78 -9.96 1.38
CA CYS A 23 -2.65 -11.41 1.52
C CYS A 23 -3.91 -12.03 2.09
N ARG A 24 -4.53 -11.39 3.07
CA ARG A 24 -5.78 -11.88 3.66
C ARG A 24 -6.91 -11.94 2.64
N ARG A 25 -6.94 -11.00 1.71
CA ARG A 25 -7.98 -10.96 0.67
C ARG A 25 -8.01 -12.24 -0.14
N GLU A 26 -6.83 -12.81 -0.44
CA GLU A 26 -6.71 -14.01 -1.29
C GLU A 26 -6.24 -15.23 -0.50
N ASN A 27 -6.26 -15.19 0.82
CA ASN A 27 -5.83 -16.30 1.67
C ASN A 27 -4.37 -16.69 1.42
N LEU A 28 -3.50 -15.72 1.22
CA LEU A 28 -2.08 -15.94 0.96
C LEU A 28 -1.27 -15.77 2.25
N LEU A 29 -0.13 -16.45 2.32
CA LEU A 29 0.80 -16.27 3.41
C LEU A 29 1.77 -15.14 3.05
N ALA A 30 1.84 -14.12 3.90
CA ALA A 30 2.64 -12.92 3.61
C ALA A 30 4.12 -13.25 3.46
N GLU A 31 4.61 -14.27 4.16
CA GLU A 31 6.00 -14.67 4.08
C GLU A 31 6.38 -15.35 2.77
N GLN A 32 5.39 -15.75 1.97
CA GLN A 32 5.64 -16.45 0.70
C GLN A 32 5.52 -15.52 -0.51
N PHE A 33 4.93 -14.35 -0.36
CA PHE A 33 4.69 -13.44 -1.47
C PHE A 33 5.16 -12.04 -1.10
N GLU A 34 6.11 -11.53 -1.87
CA GLU A 34 6.71 -10.23 -1.59
C GLU A 34 5.82 -9.08 -2.05
N LEU A 35 5.84 -8.02 -1.28
CA LEU A 35 5.17 -6.78 -1.64
C LEU A 35 6.18 -5.84 -2.29
N GLN A 36 5.85 -5.35 -3.47
CA GLN A 36 6.64 -4.33 -4.15
C GLN A 36 6.05 -2.96 -3.85
N VAL A 37 6.92 -2.00 -3.58
CA VAL A 37 6.50 -0.64 -3.24
C VAL A 37 7.22 0.32 -4.18
N MET A 38 6.44 1.21 -4.82
CA MET A 38 6.97 2.19 -5.75
C MET A 38 6.40 3.57 -5.42
N PRO A 39 7.23 4.62 -5.47
CA PRO A 39 6.72 5.97 -5.28
C PRO A 39 5.88 6.40 -6.48
N LEU A 40 4.80 7.14 -6.19
CA LEU A 40 4.01 7.81 -7.21
C LEU A 40 4.49 9.25 -7.30
N MET A 41 4.86 9.67 -8.50
CA MET A 41 5.44 10.98 -8.72
C MET A 41 4.48 11.87 -9.50
N GLN A 42 4.40 13.12 -9.09
CA GLN A 42 3.67 14.16 -9.81
C GLN A 42 4.49 15.44 -9.75
N GLN A 43 4.81 16.00 -10.90
CA GLN A 43 5.59 17.23 -11.01
C GLN A 43 6.90 17.14 -10.20
N GLN A 44 7.59 16.01 -10.32
CA GLN A 44 8.88 15.74 -9.66
C GLN A 44 8.80 15.63 -8.13
N ALA A 45 7.60 15.53 -7.59
CA ALA A 45 7.41 15.34 -6.15
C ALA A 45 6.66 14.05 -5.90
N THR A 46 6.96 13.38 -4.78
CA THR A 46 6.26 12.17 -4.39
C THR A 46 4.86 12.52 -3.89
N CYS A 47 3.83 12.01 -4.55
CA CYS A 47 2.44 12.24 -4.14
C CYS A 47 1.80 11.03 -3.47
N GLY A 48 2.52 9.92 -3.38
CA GLY A 48 2.00 8.72 -2.74
C GLY A 48 2.88 7.52 -3.01
N LEU A 49 2.35 6.34 -2.69
CA LEU A 49 3.02 5.07 -2.92
C LEU A 49 2.06 4.10 -3.60
N GLN A 50 2.59 3.30 -4.50
CA GLN A 50 1.88 2.19 -5.11
C GLN A 50 2.45 0.88 -4.59
N PHE A 51 1.57 -0.01 -4.17
CA PHE A 51 1.93 -1.33 -3.66
C PHE A 51 1.44 -2.39 -4.63
N LEU A 52 2.26 -3.40 -4.89
CA LEU A 52 1.89 -4.51 -5.77
C LEU A 52 2.27 -5.81 -5.09
N LEU A 53 1.29 -6.70 -4.97
CA LEU A 53 1.48 -8.06 -4.49
C LEU A 53 1.24 -9.02 -5.65
N ARG A 54 2.24 -9.84 -5.95
CA ARG A 54 2.11 -10.89 -6.96
C ARG A 54 1.89 -12.21 -6.25
N GLY A 55 0.70 -12.77 -6.41
CA GLY A 55 0.34 -14.05 -5.86
C GLY A 55 0.60 -15.18 -6.84
N PRO A 56 0.08 -16.37 -6.54
CA PRO A 56 0.23 -17.53 -7.43
C PRO A 56 -0.63 -17.38 -8.68
N ARG A 57 -0.27 -18.07 -9.73
CA ARG A 57 -1.06 -18.17 -10.98
C ARG A 57 -1.34 -16.81 -11.62
N SER A 58 -0.35 -15.92 -11.56
CA SER A 58 -0.46 -14.58 -12.17
C SER A 58 -1.50 -13.68 -11.48
N VAL A 59 -1.94 -14.01 -10.27
CA VAL A 59 -2.81 -13.15 -9.48
C VAL A 59 -2.02 -11.92 -9.05
N ARG A 60 -2.62 -10.73 -9.24
CA ARG A 60 -2.02 -9.47 -8.84
C ARG A 60 -3.01 -8.67 -8.01
N LEU A 61 -2.56 -8.23 -6.85
CA LEU A 61 -3.34 -7.37 -5.98
C LEU A 61 -2.55 -6.08 -5.78
N GLY A 62 -3.25 -5.00 -5.53
CA GLY A 62 -2.58 -3.72 -5.39
C GLY A 62 -3.20 -2.81 -4.37
N ALA A 63 -2.45 -1.78 -4.00
CA ALA A 63 -2.94 -0.73 -3.14
C ALA A 63 -2.25 0.58 -3.53
N VAL A 64 -2.91 1.69 -3.21
CA VAL A 64 -2.37 3.03 -3.43
C VAL A 64 -2.57 3.82 -2.15
N TRP A 65 -1.49 4.43 -1.67
CA TRP A 65 -1.57 5.43 -0.62
C TRP A 65 -1.44 6.80 -1.26
N ALA A 66 -2.48 7.61 -1.14
CA ALA A 66 -2.48 8.98 -1.62
C ALA A 66 -2.09 9.89 -0.47
N ALA A 67 -0.98 10.63 -0.62
CA ALA A 67 -0.38 11.36 0.48
C ALA A 67 -1.24 12.52 0.98
N GLU A 68 -1.78 13.31 0.07
CA GLU A 68 -2.50 14.52 0.46
C GLU A 68 -3.74 14.22 1.29
N PRO A 69 -4.67 13.34 0.84
CA PRO A 69 -5.78 12.94 1.68
C PRO A 69 -5.41 11.94 2.77
N ASN A 70 -4.21 11.36 2.69
CA ASN A 70 -3.70 10.36 3.64
C ASN A 70 -4.62 9.14 3.71
N VAL A 71 -4.94 8.59 2.54
CA VAL A 71 -5.92 7.52 2.35
C VAL A 71 -5.29 6.37 1.59
N LEU A 72 -5.61 5.14 2.02
CA LEU A 72 -5.24 3.91 1.34
C LEU A 72 -6.42 3.37 0.55
N TYR A 73 -6.16 3.00 -0.70
CA TYR A 73 -7.13 2.32 -1.56
C TYR A 73 -6.58 0.94 -1.89
N PHE A 74 -7.39 -0.09 -1.73
CA PHE A 74 -7.01 -1.48 -2.00
C PHE A 74 -7.78 -2.00 -3.21
N TYR A 75 -7.07 -2.71 -4.09
CA TYR A 75 -7.62 -3.25 -5.34
C TYR A 75 -7.42 -4.74 -5.39
N ASP A 76 -8.47 -5.46 -5.83
CA ASP A 76 -8.42 -6.92 -5.95
C ASP A 76 -7.78 -7.36 -7.26
N ALA A 77 -7.82 -8.69 -7.52
CA ALA A 77 -7.20 -9.27 -8.72
C ALA A 77 -7.84 -8.81 -10.03
N ARG A 78 -9.05 -8.26 -9.97
CA ARG A 78 -9.74 -7.72 -11.14
C ARG A 78 -9.47 -6.23 -11.34
N GLY A 79 -8.71 -5.62 -10.44
CA GLY A 79 -8.48 -4.18 -10.47
C GLY A 79 -9.61 -3.37 -9.87
N GLU A 80 -10.56 -4.01 -9.20
CA GLU A 80 -11.67 -3.33 -8.54
C GLU A 80 -11.29 -2.97 -7.11
N ARG A 81 -11.66 -1.75 -6.71
CA ARG A 81 -11.41 -1.30 -5.34
C ARG A 81 -12.36 -2.03 -4.39
N PHE A 82 -11.81 -2.70 -3.39
CA PHE A 82 -12.60 -3.43 -2.41
C PHE A 82 -12.51 -2.84 -1.00
N LEU A 83 -11.59 -1.92 -0.77
CA LEU A 83 -11.41 -1.36 0.57
C LEU A 83 -10.79 0.02 0.46
N LYS A 84 -11.22 0.93 1.34
CA LYS A 84 -10.68 2.27 1.47
C LYS A 84 -10.47 2.55 2.95
N GLN A 85 -9.27 2.98 3.31
CA GLN A 85 -8.92 3.26 4.71
C GLN A 85 -8.24 4.61 4.81
N ARG A 86 -8.49 5.30 5.91
CA ARG A 86 -7.84 6.58 6.24
C ARG A 86 -6.81 6.34 7.32
N LEU A 87 -5.63 6.91 7.18
CA LEU A 87 -4.59 6.79 8.19
C LEU A 87 -4.82 7.81 9.31
N ALA A 88 -4.65 7.36 10.55
CA ALA A 88 -4.81 8.22 11.72
C ALA A 88 -3.66 9.22 11.85
N VAL A 89 -2.46 8.83 11.39
CA VAL A 89 -1.26 9.66 11.47
C VAL A 89 -0.83 10.02 10.05
N ARG A 90 -0.53 11.31 9.84
CA ARG A 90 -0.06 11.76 8.53
C ARG A 90 1.41 11.36 8.36
N LEU A 91 1.68 10.66 7.26
CA LEU A 91 3.03 10.22 6.93
C LEU A 91 3.66 11.16 5.91
N GLU A 92 4.98 11.30 5.97
CA GLU A 92 5.72 12.16 5.08
C GLU A 92 6.05 11.42 3.79
N PRO A 93 5.53 11.84 2.61
CA PRO A 93 5.72 11.07 1.37
C PRO A 93 7.17 10.97 0.93
N ASN A 94 7.98 12.01 1.16
CA ASN A 94 9.39 11.98 0.75
C ASN A 94 10.19 10.97 1.55
N GLU A 95 9.90 10.83 2.85
CA GLU A 95 10.56 9.83 3.68
C GLU A 95 10.18 8.41 3.25
N LEU A 96 8.91 8.21 2.89
CA LEU A 96 8.45 6.91 2.41
C LEU A 96 9.11 6.54 1.09
N ALA A 97 9.25 7.49 0.18
CA ALA A 97 9.91 7.24 -1.10
C ALA A 97 11.38 6.90 -0.90
N ALA A 98 12.08 7.61 -0.01
CA ALA A 98 13.47 7.34 0.29
C ALA A 98 13.65 5.96 0.91
N ALA A 99 12.75 5.55 1.80
CA ALA A 99 12.79 4.22 2.40
C ALA A 99 12.63 3.13 1.37
N CYS A 100 11.75 3.32 0.37
CA CYS A 100 11.57 2.36 -0.71
C CYS A 100 12.82 2.24 -1.57
N GLN A 101 13.48 3.36 -1.86
CA GLN A 101 14.69 3.38 -2.70
C GLN A 101 15.91 2.84 -1.97
N ALA A 102 15.94 2.96 -0.65
CA ALA A 102 17.06 2.50 0.15
C ALA A 102 17.05 0.98 0.37
N THR A 103 15.97 0.30 0.05
CA THR A 103 15.87 -1.15 0.19
C THR A 103 16.59 -1.82 -0.97
N PRO A 104 17.58 -2.67 -0.69
CA PRO A 104 18.30 -3.38 -1.75
C PRO A 104 17.44 -4.41 -2.48
#